data_91e106752a9df5fb64b8dd481fd61bf5
#
_entry.id   91e106752a9df5fb64b8dd481fd61bf5
#
_cell.length_a   1.000
_cell.length_b   1.000
_cell.length_c   1.000
_cell.angle_alpha   90.00
_cell.angle_beta   90.00
_cell.angle_gamma   90.00
#
_symmetry.space_group_name_H-M   'P 1'
#
loop_
_entity.id
_entity.type
_entity.pdbx_description
1 polymer ?
#
loop_
_entity_poly.entity_id
_entity_poly.type
_entity_poly.pdbx_seq_one_letter_code
_entity_poly.pdbx_strand_id
1 'polypeptide(L)'
;MSKTEITNRLTNYKNSYAGKYWNGGLNDEKLSENNWGTTNSKIGTGNRYGDAFQCYGFSLFVANVLFGKRIIYGNVKNAASGTDLGDGWTLYRGDYSGITLEPGDIIRGNNDRHSAVVWKVENDKVYVAECLGGEDNILLWGGWNKSTNAKSVAEMKALATYIIKAPELSSSPITVTFKANGGSCQLASKQVYPGMSYGTLPTPTRSGYTFIGWWPESTTESEVYVGEKTVSVTYNHNLYAHWAKTYRITNVGAAKCLNIDGEDVTEVYNSDNVTLWAAGTTNEQKWLLSALSSRRVLASAVDPTYGLNVYQSGSPYNCNMHKVYKNETDALVSFVVYSGYYRIKLYNYDLYLTVGSSSNGANVYWAASSSSNYQKWTIEEA
;
A
#
# COMPACT_ATOMS: atom_id res chain seq x y z
N MET A 1 -3.07 2.93 -20.74
CA MET A 1 -2.90 4.41 -20.67
C MET A 1 -2.22 4.86 -21.94
N SER A 2 -2.72 5.88 -22.59
CA SER A 2 -2.05 6.44 -23.77
C SER A 2 -0.85 7.28 -23.34
N LYS A 3 0.09 7.50 -24.28
CA LYS A 3 1.22 8.43 -24.06
C LYS A 3 0.73 9.83 -23.68
N THR A 4 -0.38 10.28 -24.28
CA THR A 4 -1.03 11.55 -23.94
C THR A 4 -1.49 11.58 -22.49
N GLU A 5 -2.05 10.50 -21.99
CA GLU A 5 -2.53 10.42 -20.60
C GLU A 5 -1.36 10.40 -19.59
N ILE A 6 -0.27 9.70 -19.88
CA ILE A 6 0.96 9.77 -19.06
C ILE A 6 1.45 11.22 -19.00
N THR A 7 1.54 11.89 -20.16
CA THR A 7 1.91 13.30 -20.24
C THR A 7 0.98 14.18 -19.41
N ASN A 8 -0.33 13.98 -19.51
CA ASN A 8 -1.32 14.76 -18.74
C ASN A 8 -1.18 14.54 -17.24
N ARG A 9 -0.98 13.31 -16.78
CA ARG A 9 -0.74 13.02 -15.36
C ARG A 9 0.53 13.69 -14.87
N LEU A 10 1.63 13.57 -15.60
CA LEU A 10 2.87 14.26 -15.27
C LEU A 10 2.73 15.79 -15.29
N THR A 11 1.87 16.34 -16.16
CA THR A 11 1.55 17.77 -16.18
C THR A 11 0.75 18.18 -14.95
N ASN A 12 -0.20 17.38 -14.51
CA ASN A 12 -0.94 17.63 -13.28
C ASN A 12 0.00 17.59 -12.06
N TYR A 13 0.94 16.64 -12.03
CA TYR A 13 1.96 16.59 -10.98
C TYR A 13 2.89 17.81 -11.02
N LYS A 14 3.30 18.28 -12.20
CA LYS A 14 4.02 19.53 -12.35
C LYS A 14 3.27 20.70 -11.70
N ASN A 15 1.98 20.84 -12.02
CA ASN A 15 1.16 21.95 -11.50
C ASN A 15 1.02 21.92 -9.97
N SER A 16 1.07 20.73 -9.39
CA SER A 16 0.92 20.53 -7.95
C SER A 16 2.23 20.56 -7.16
N TYR A 17 3.34 20.13 -7.78
CA TYR A 17 4.57 19.79 -7.04
C TYR A 17 5.86 20.44 -7.56
N ALA A 18 5.87 21.10 -8.73
CA ALA A 18 7.09 21.78 -9.21
C ALA A 18 7.57 22.82 -8.20
N GLY A 19 8.86 22.82 -7.92
CA GLY A 19 9.49 23.70 -6.92
C GLY A 19 9.31 23.26 -5.47
N LYS A 20 8.59 22.14 -5.22
CA LYS A 20 8.52 21.51 -3.89
C LYS A 20 9.62 20.48 -3.72
N TYR A 21 9.76 19.98 -2.50
CA TYR A 21 10.79 18.99 -2.16
C TYR A 21 10.19 17.59 -2.08
N TRP A 22 10.86 16.61 -2.65
CA TRP A 22 10.43 15.21 -2.57
C TRP A 22 10.76 14.61 -1.20
N ASN A 23 9.74 14.01 -0.55
CA ASN A 23 9.86 13.43 0.78
C ASN A 23 10.44 12.00 0.80
N GLY A 24 10.54 11.37 -0.35
CA GLY A 24 10.78 9.94 -0.38
C GLY A 24 9.55 9.12 0.03
N GLY A 25 9.53 7.88 -0.38
CA GLY A 25 8.64 6.85 0.17
C GLY A 25 9.50 5.95 1.04
N LEU A 26 9.32 5.99 2.34
CA LEU A 26 10.16 5.19 3.25
C LEU A 26 9.82 3.70 3.22
N ASN A 27 8.60 3.36 2.81
CA ASN A 27 8.15 1.98 2.71
C ASN A 27 7.29 1.80 1.45
N ASP A 28 7.49 0.70 0.75
CA ASP A 28 6.78 0.29 -0.46
C ASP A 28 5.24 0.23 -0.32
N GLU A 29 4.77 0.26 0.88
CA GLU A 29 3.39 0.01 1.28
C GLU A 29 2.53 1.27 1.40
N LYS A 30 3.15 2.46 1.50
CA LYS A 30 2.43 3.76 1.62
C LYS A 30 2.67 4.68 0.43
N LEU A 31 2.57 4.16 -0.79
CA LEU A 31 2.63 4.97 -1.99
C LEU A 31 1.30 5.69 -2.19
N SER A 32 1.15 6.82 -1.54
CA SER A 32 0.08 7.76 -1.83
C SER A 32 0.62 8.91 -2.67
N GLU A 33 -0.24 9.56 -3.45
CA GLU A 33 0.09 10.82 -4.12
C GLU A 33 0.56 11.89 -3.12
N ASN A 34 0.33 11.73 -1.83
CA ASN A 34 0.74 12.62 -0.75
C ASN A 34 2.26 12.63 -0.48
N ASN A 35 3.02 11.70 -1.04
CA ASN A 35 4.49 11.64 -0.87
C ASN A 35 5.27 12.52 -1.85
N TRP A 36 4.57 13.28 -2.71
CA TRP A 36 5.19 14.07 -3.77
C TRP A 36 5.93 15.32 -3.31
N GLY A 37 5.72 15.81 -2.12
CA GLY A 37 6.50 16.94 -1.68
C GLY A 37 5.84 17.81 -0.62
N THR A 38 6.66 18.39 0.21
CA THR A 38 6.26 19.39 1.21
C THR A 38 6.84 20.75 0.85
N THR A 39 6.15 21.80 1.29
CA THR A 39 6.59 23.18 1.10
C THR A 39 7.67 23.62 2.09
N ASN A 40 7.93 22.86 3.15
CA ASN A 40 8.53 23.40 4.36
C ASN A 40 9.76 22.68 4.90
N SER A 41 10.30 21.68 4.24
CA SER A 41 11.51 21.06 4.77
C SER A 41 12.49 20.69 3.67
N LYS A 42 13.70 21.20 3.81
CA LYS A 42 14.89 20.61 3.23
C LYS A 42 15.03 19.22 3.82
N ILE A 43 14.54 18.23 3.12
CA ILE A 43 14.63 16.87 3.58
C ILE A 43 16.01 16.39 3.17
N GLY A 44 16.77 15.98 4.14
CA GLY A 44 18.19 15.63 3.99
C GLY A 44 18.47 14.56 2.95
N THR A 45 19.73 14.27 2.74
CA THR A 45 20.30 13.34 1.74
C THR A 45 19.78 11.89 1.83
N GLY A 46 18.88 11.57 2.75
CA GLY A 46 18.37 10.23 3.02
C GLY A 46 17.06 9.86 2.32
N ASN A 47 16.47 10.74 1.51
CA ASN A 47 15.21 10.45 0.84
C ASN A 47 15.39 9.35 -0.20
N ARG A 48 14.66 8.26 -0.03
CA ARG A 48 14.77 7.06 -0.84
C ARG A 48 13.39 6.47 -1.18
N TYR A 49 13.37 5.69 -2.23
CA TYR A 49 12.31 4.76 -2.58
C TYR A 49 12.91 3.35 -2.66
N GLY A 50 12.57 2.49 -1.72
CA GLY A 50 13.30 1.23 -1.54
C GLY A 50 14.80 1.49 -1.33
N ASP A 51 15.65 0.81 -2.10
CA ASP A 51 17.11 0.97 -2.06
C ASP A 51 17.66 2.11 -2.94
N ALA A 52 16.78 2.83 -3.64
CA ALA A 52 17.15 3.91 -4.55
C ALA A 52 16.99 5.29 -3.87
N PHE A 53 18.02 6.13 -4.00
CA PHE A 53 18.08 7.44 -3.36
C PHE A 53 17.86 8.58 -4.34
N GLN A 54 17.45 9.74 -3.83
CA GLN A 54 17.42 11.02 -4.53
C GLN A 54 16.75 10.94 -5.91
N CYS A 55 17.40 11.46 -6.96
CA CYS A 55 16.86 11.48 -8.32
C CYS A 55 16.47 10.09 -8.85
N TYR A 56 17.22 9.07 -8.49
CA TYR A 56 16.90 7.72 -8.91
C TYR A 56 15.69 7.16 -8.16
N GLY A 57 15.66 7.32 -6.84
CA GLY A 57 14.50 6.94 -6.03
C GLY A 57 13.23 7.66 -6.49
N PHE A 58 13.31 8.96 -6.78
CA PHE A 58 12.21 9.72 -7.34
C PHE A 58 11.72 9.14 -8.69
N SER A 59 12.64 8.81 -9.60
CA SER A 59 12.25 8.24 -10.89
C SER A 59 11.52 6.91 -10.77
N LEU A 60 11.97 6.03 -9.86
CA LEU A 60 11.30 4.76 -9.58
C LEU A 60 9.94 4.97 -8.85
N PHE A 61 9.87 5.95 -7.97
CA PHE A 61 8.63 6.36 -7.30
C PHE A 61 7.58 6.83 -8.34
N VAL A 62 7.97 7.73 -9.25
CA VAL A 62 7.08 8.22 -10.32
C VAL A 62 6.61 7.06 -11.21
N ALA A 63 7.51 6.16 -11.58
CA ALA A 63 7.16 4.98 -12.36
C ALA A 63 6.10 4.13 -11.66
N ASN A 64 6.26 3.88 -10.35
CA ASN A 64 5.27 3.13 -9.61
C ASN A 64 3.93 3.87 -9.49
N VAL A 65 3.94 5.18 -9.22
CA VAL A 65 2.71 5.98 -9.15
C VAL A 65 1.98 6.02 -10.48
N LEU A 66 2.71 6.12 -11.61
CA LEU A 66 2.12 6.14 -12.93
C LEU A 66 1.55 4.78 -13.37
N PHE A 67 2.29 3.71 -13.13
CA PHE A 67 2.02 2.39 -13.72
C PHE A 67 1.57 1.34 -12.69
N GLY A 68 1.60 1.65 -11.39
CA GLY A 68 1.32 0.70 -10.32
C GLY A 68 2.35 -0.43 -10.21
N LYS A 69 3.55 -0.23 -10.77
CA LYS A 69 4.58 -1.25 -10.98
C LYS A 69 5.88 -0.85 -10.31
N ARG A 70 6.40 -1.73 -9.47
CA ARG A 70 7.64 -1.49 -8.77
C ARG A 70 8.85 -2.02 -9.56
N ILE A 71 9.83 -1.14 -9.79
CA ILE A 71 11.14 -1.53 -10.30
C ILE A 71 12.09 -1.67 -9.11
N ILE A 72 12.72 -2.84 -8.97
CA ILE A 72 13.70 -3.10 -7.90
C ILE A 72 15.08 -2.65 -8.36
N TYR A 73 15.71 -1.74 -7.61
CA TYR A 73 17.02 -1.18 -7.94
C TYR A 73 18.12 -2.25 -8.15
N GLY A 74 18.17 -3.25 -7.27
CA GLY A 74 19.15 -4.33 -7.38
C GLY A 74 19.09 -5.08 -8.71
N ASN A 75 17.90 -5.25 -9.26
CA ASN A 75 17.69 -5.89 -10.56
C ASN A 75 18.22 -5.04 -11.72
N VAL A 76 18.15 -3.70 -11.58
CA VAL A 76 18.64 -2.77 -12.64
C VAL A 76 20.14 -2.71 -12.71
N LYS A 77 20.83 -2.69 -11.55
CA LYS A 77 22.24 -2.40 -11.44
C LYS A 77 23.13 -3.33 -12.29
N ASN A 78 22.80 -4.61 -12.33
CA ASN A 78 23.60 -5.64 -13.00
C ASN A 78 22.93 -6.20 -14.27
N ALA A 79 21.79 -5.67 -14.66
CA ALA A 79 21.02 -6.17 -15.80
C ALA A 79 21.70 -5.85 -17.14
N ALA A 80 21.69 -6.80 -18.06
CA ALA A 80 22.12 -6.61 -19.44
C ALA A 80 21.08 -5.80 -20.23
N SER A 81 21.48 -5.28 -21.40
CA SER A 81 20.55 -4.63 -22.33
C SER A 81 19.50 -5.64 -22.82
N GLY A 82 18.24 -5.23 -22.92
CA GLY A 82 17.13 -6.10 -23.30
C GLY A 82 16.54 -6.91 -22.13
N THR A 83 17.02 -6.72 -20.89
CA THR A 83 16.47 -7.42 -19.73
C THR A 83 15.07 -6.94 -19.42
N ASP A 84 14.13 -7.89 -19.30
CA ASP A 84 12.82 -7.67 -18.70
C ASP A 84 12.98 -7.51 -17.17
N LEU A 85 12.64 -6.33 -16.67
CA LEU A 85 12.69 -6.00 -15.24
C LEU A 85 11.41 -6.43 -14.49
N GLY A 86 10.51 -7.10 -15.18
CA GLY A 86 9.19 -7.46 -14.70
C GLY A 86 8.13 -6.43 -15.07
N ASP A 87 6.88 -6.90 -15.15
CA ASP A 87 5.70 -6.06 -15.41
C ASP A 87 5.77 -5.25 -16.73
N GLY A 88 6.56 -5.68 -17.71
CA GLY A 88 6.73 -5.02 -19.01
C GLY A 88 7.77 -3.90 -19.03
N TRP A 89 8.48 -3.64 -17.95
CA TRP A 89 9.62 -2.73 -17.93
C TRP A 89 10.84 -3.39 -18.56
N THR A 90 11.47 -2.72 -19.52
CA THR A 90 12.66 -3.27 -20.21
C THR A 90 13.83 -2.31 -20.11
N LEU A 91 14.99 -2.84 -19.71
CA LEU A 91 16.23 -2.08 -19.61
C LEU A 91 17.01 -2.14 -20.92
N TYR A 92 17.52 -0.99 -21.35
CA TYR A 92 18.44 -0.87 -22.50
C TYR A 92 19.73 -0.17 -22.11
N ARG A 93 20.88 -0.69 -22.59
CA ARG A 93 22.23 -0.15 -22.38
C ARG A 93 22.99 -0.13 -23.71
N GLY A 94 23.82 0.88 -23.87
CA GLY A 94 24.74 1.00 -25.02
C GLY A 94 24.08 1.55 -26.27
N ASP A 95 23.61 0.72 -27.17
CA ASP A 95 22.95 1.17 -28.39
C ASP A 95 21.46 1.51 -28.13
N TYR A 96 21.10 2.77 -28.39
CA TYR A 96 19.73 3.27 -28.28
C TYR A 96 19.13 3.67 -29.63
N SER A 97 19.76 3.31 -30.74
CA SER A 97 19.31 3.71 -32.11
C SER A 97 17.88 3.25 -32.38
N GLY A 98 17.53 2.02 -31.98
CA GLY A 98 16.19 1.44 -32.10
C GLY A 98 15.18 1.86 -31.02
N ILE A 99 15.59 2.68 -30.04
CA ILE A 99 14.71 3.04 -28.92
C ILE A 99 14.00 4.34 -29.20
N THR A 100 12.68 4.34 -29.20
CA THR A 100 11.87 5.55 -29.18
C THR A 100 11.66 6.00 -27.75
N LEU A 101 12.06 7.23 -27.42
CA LEU A 101 11.79 7.83 -26.10
C LEU A 101 10.34 8.26 -26.01
N GLU A 102 9.68 7.90 -24.91
CA GLU A 102 8.25 8.12 -24.69
C GLU A 102 7.96 8.57 -23.25
N PRO A 103 6.85 9.27 -23.03
CA PRO A 103 6.42 9.64 -21.68
C PRO A 103 6.36 8.42 -20.75
N GLY A 104 6.95 8.54 -19.56
CA GLY A 104 7.06 7.48 -18.58
C GLY A 104 8.38 6.70 -18.60
N ASP A 105 9.17 6.78 -19.68
CA ASP A 105 10.51 6.18 -19.69
C ASP A 105 11.41 6.82 -18.65
N ILE A 106 12.29 6.02 -18.07
CA ILE A 106 13.30 6.52 -17.13
C ILE A 106 14.65 6.57 -17.84
N ILE A 107 15.32 7.70 -17.76
CA ILE A 107 16.67 7.89 -18.28
C ILE A 107 17.63 8.01 -17.10
N ARG A 108 18.66 7.19 -17.08
CA ARG A 108 19.83 7.31 -16.21
C ARG A 108 21.00 7.80 -17.03
N GLY A 109 21.63 8.89 -16.66
CA GLY A 109 22.69 9.51 -17.43
C GLY A 109 23.75 10.20 -16.58
N ASN A 110 24.60 11.03 -17.22
CA ASN A 110 25.71 11.70 -16.59
C ASN A 110 26.68 10.72 -15.91
N ASN A 111 27.08 9.65 -16.60
CA ASN A 111 27.92 8.59 -16.04
C ASN A 111 27.32 8.00 -14.75
N ASP A 112 26.07 7.64 -14.81
CA ASP A 112 25.31 7.01 -13.71
C ASP A 112 25.08 7.92 -12.48
N ARG A 113 25.04 9.23 -12.68
CA ARG A 113 24.90 10.20 -11.58
C ARG A 113 23.54 10.88 -11.48
N HIS A 114 22.73 10.84 -12.58
CA HIS A 114 21.44 11.50 -12.60
C HIS A 114 20.36 10.66 -13.25
N SER A 115 19.13 10.76 -12.75
CA SER A 115 17.95 10.09 -13.31
C SER A 115 16.79 11.07 -13.45
N ALA A 116 16.01 10.85 -14.50
CA ALA A 116 14.77 11.58 -14.72
C ALA A 116 13.74 10.70 -15.44
N VAL A 117 12.48 11.07 -15.32
CA VAL A 117 11.37 10.45 -16.05
C VAL A 117 11.02 11.33 -17.24
N VAL A 118 10.88 10.74 -18.41
CA VAL A 118 10.42 11.46 -19.59
C VAL A 118 8.99 11.95 -19.36
N TRP A 119 8.82 13.27 -19.35
CA TRP A 119 7.51 13.91 -19.20
C TRP A 119 6.77 13.99 -20.52
N LYS A 120 7.44 14.51 -21.54
CA LYS A 120 6.93 14.58 -22.93
C LYS A 120 8.07 14.63 -23.93
N VAL A 121 7.75 14.21 -25.16
CA VAL A 121 8.61 14.39 -26.34
C VAL A 121 7.83 15.19 -27.37
N GLU A 122 8.35 16.33 -27.78
CA GLU A 122 7.67 17.26 -28.65
C GLU A 122 8.69 17.97 -29.56
N ASN A 123 8.48 17.96 -30.90
CA ASN A 123 9.37 18.55 -31.88
C ASN A 123 10.85 18.17 -31.70
N ASP A 124 11.11 16.86 -31.57
CA ASP A 124 12.45 16.28 -31.30
C ASP A 124 13.09 16.75 -29.99
N LYS A 125 12.33 17.32 -29.08
CA LYS A 125 12.80 17.72 -27.74
C LYS A 125 12.22 16.84 -26.67
N VAL A 126 13.09 16.41 -25.74
CA VAL A 126 12.73 15.59 -24.58
C VAL A 126 12.68 16.46 -23.34
N TYR A 127 11.52 16.52 -22.74
CA TYR A 127 11.27 17.17 -21.47
C TYR A 127 11.14 16.13 -20.37
N VAL A 128 11.67 16.41 -19.20
CA VAL A 128 11.72 15.45 -18.10
C VAL A 128 11.12 16.00 -16.82
N ALA A 129 10.68 15.07 -15.96
CA ALA A 129 10.40 15.29 -14.55
C ALA A 129 11.57 14.72 -13.74
N GLU A 130 12.17 15.54 -12.87
CA GLU A 130 13.38 15.17 -12.14
C GLU A 130 13.39 15.67 -10.70
N CYS A 131 14.22 15.04 -9.88
CA CYS A 131 14.53 15.43 -8.52
C CYS A 131 16.03 15.70 -8.43
N LEU A 132 16.42 16.90 -7.99
CA LEU A 132 17.83 17.28 -7.87
C LEU A 132 18.37 16.96 -6.49
N GLY A 133 19.07 15.85 -6.36
CA GLY A 133 19.59 15.37 -5.09
C GLY A 133 20.61 16.30 -4.40
N GLY A 134 21.44 17.01 -5.16
CA GLY A 134 22.41 17.98 -4.62
C GLY A 134 21.77 19.29 -4.12
N GLU A 135 20.47 19.50 -4.35
CA GLU A 135 19.71 20.71 -4.00
C GLU A 135 18.46 20.35 -3.18
N ASP A 136 18.67 19.63 -2.09
CA ASP A 136 17.63 19.30 -1.13
C ASP A 136 16.42 18.50 -1.74
N ASN A 137 16.64 17.79 -2.84
CA ASN A 137 15.61 17.00 -3.54
C ASN A 137 14.46 17.86 -4.14
N ILE A 138 14.78 19.01 -4.69
CA ILE A 138 13.79 19.87 -5.37
C ILE A 138 13.24 19.18 -6.62
N LEU A 139 11.93 19.29 -6.83
CA LEU A 139 11.22 18.72 -7.97
C LEU A 139 11.13 19.71 -9.12
N LEU A 140 11.60 19.32 -10.30
CA LEU A 140 11.61 20.13 -11.51
C LEU A 140 10.99 19.42 -12.69
N TRP A 141 10.39 20.20 -13.58
CA TRP A 141 9.91 19.78 -14.90
C TRP A 141 10.46 20.71 -15.96
N GLY A 142 11.21 20.17 -16.90
CA GLY A 142 11.83 20.99 -17.95
C GLY A 142 12.84 20.20 -18.77
N GLY A 143 14.00 20.80 -19.00
CA GLY A 143 15.16 20.13 -19.58
C GLY A 143 15.89 19.26 -18.57
N TRP A 144 16.89 18.55 -19.03
CA TRP A 144 17.71 17.65 -18.25
C TRP A 144 18.64 18.39 -17.27
N ASN A 145 18.70 17.92 -16.04
CA ASN A 145 19.61 18.37 -15.00
C ASN A 145 19.54 19.88 -14.77
N LYS A 146 18.36 20.36 -14.36
CA LYS A 146 18.10 21.78 -14.01
C LYS A 146 18.04 22.73 -15.20
N SER A 147 18.25 22.26 -16.42
CA SER A 147 18.19 23.10 -17.61
C SER A 147 16.74 23.51 -17.92
N THR A 148 16.55 24.76 -18.30
CA THR A 148 15.26 25.20 -18.88
C THR A 148 15.11 24.75 -20.32
N ASN A 149 16.22 24.43 -21.00
CA ASN A 149 16.25 24.02 -22.40
C ASN A 149 16.19 22.48 -22.50
N ALA A 150 15.18 21.98 -23.19
CA ALA A 150 15.07 20.57 -23.49
C ALA A 150 16.15 20.13 -24.50
N LYS A 151 16.71 18.95 -24.29
CA LYS A 151 17.64 18.32 -25.20
C LYS A 151 16.88 17.65 -26.37
N SER A 152 17.53 17.55 -27.53
CA SER A 152 17.01 16.71 -28.60
C SER A 152 17.00 15.21 -28.16
N VAL A 153 16.21 14.41 -28.88
CA VAL A 153 16.19 12.95 -28.64
C VAL A 153 17.59 12.35 -28.79
N ALA A 154 18.37 12.80 -29.80
CA ALA A 154 19.74 12.35 -30.02
C ALA A 154 20.67 12.72 -28.86
N GLU A 155 20.63 13.98 -28.40
CA GLU A 155 21.43 14.43 -27.25
C GLU A 155 21.07 13.67 -25.96
N MET A 156 19.77 13.39 -25.74
CA MET A 156 19.31 12.67 -24.57
C MET A 156 19.80 11.22 -24.58
N LYS A 157 19.74 10.56 -25.74
CA LYS A 157 20.28 9.20 -25.91
C LYS A 157 21.80 9.16 -25.72
N ALA A 158 22.52 10.15 -26.24
CA ALA A 158 23.98 10.23 -26.12
C ALA A 158 24.47 10.37 -24.66
N LEU A 159 23.72 11.03 -23.79
CA LEU A 159 24.08 11.16 -22.38
C LEU A 159 23.61 9.98 -21.51
N ALA A 160 22.74 9.10 -22.03
CA ALA A 160 22.18 8.00 -21.28
C ALA A 160 23.21 6.91 -20.95
N THR A 161 23.32 6.54 -19.71
CA THR A 161 24.03 5.32 -19.25
C THR A 161 23.15 4.09 -19.48
N TYR A 162 21.85 4.25 -19.24
CA TYR A 162 20.82 3.31 -19.62
C TYR A 162 19.43 3.99 -19.68
N ILE A 163 18.52 3.34 -20.37
CA ILE A 163 17.13 3.72 -20.50
C ILE A 163 16.28 2.55 -20.01
N ILE A 164 15.32 2.83 -19.12
CA ILE A 164 14.30 1.87 -18.76
C ILE A 164 13.03 2.29 -19.50
N LYS A 165 12.61 1.47 -20.44
CA LYS A 165 11.38 1.65 -21.20
C LYS A 165 10.18 1.33 -20.33
N ALA A 166 9.23 2.23 -20.31
CA ALA A 166 7.93 2.02 -19.70
C ALA A 166 7.15 0.91 -20.42
N PRO A 167 6.29 0.17 -19.68
CA PRO A 167 5.45 -0.86 -20.26
C PRO A 167 4.56 -0.31 -21.36
N GLU A 168 4.40 -1.04 -22.46
CA GLU A 168 3.30 -0.80 -23.38
C GLU A 168 1.99 -1.12 -22.66
N LEU A 169 1.14 -0.12 -22.54
CA LEU A 169 -0.16 -0.29 -21.90
C LEU A 169 -1.23 -0.45 -22.96
N SER A 170 -2.21 -1.31 -22.68
CA SER A 170 -3.39 -1.41 -23.53
C SER A 170 -3.92 0.00 -23.84
N SER A 171 -4.06 0.30 -25.11
CA SER A 171 -4.55 1.60 -25.56
C SER A 171 -6.03 1.83 -25.24
N SER A 172 -6.75 0.77 -24.88
CA SER A 172 -8.18 0.81 -24.59
C SER A 172 -8.45 0.70 -23.10
N PRO A 173 -9.12 1.70 -22.52
CA PRO A 173 -9.57 1.59 -21.13
C PRO A 173 -10.66 0.52 -21.02
N ILE A 174 -10.76 -0.05 -19.83
CA ILE A 174 -11.85 -0.91 -19.44
C ILE A 174 -12.69 -0.22 -18.35
N THR A 175 -13.95 -0.61 -18.23
CA THR A 175 -14.85 -0.06 -17.23
C THR A 175 -14.81 -0.92 -15.97
N VAL A 176 -14.49 -0.32 -14.84
CA VAL A 176 -14.77 -0.90 -13.52
C VAL A 176 -16.08 -0.32 -13.00
N THR A 177 -16.98 -1.21 -12.57
CA THR A 177 -18.28 -0.84 -11.98
C THR A 177 -18.23 -1.08 -10.47
N PHE A 178 -18.62 -0.10 -9.69
CA PHE A 178 -18.64 -0.17 -8.23
C PHE A 178 -19.98 -0.69 -7.72
N LYS A 179 -19.97 -1.85 -7.08
CA LYS A 179 -21.14 -2.47 -6.44
C LYS A 179 -21.08 -2.21 -4.94
N ALA A 180 -21.94 -1.35 -4.46
CA ALA A 180 -21.91 -0.94 -3.04
C ALA A 180 -22.29 -2.05 -2.05
N ASN A 181 -22.76 -3.21 -2.51
CA ASN A 181 -22.98 -4.42 -1.73
C ASN A 181 -23.75 -4.17 -0.40
N GLY A 182 -24.91 -3.58 -0.52
CA GLY A 182 -25.78 -3.20 0.62
C GLY A 182 -25.54 -1.81 1.19
N GLY A 183 -24.58 -1.05 0.64
CA GLY A 183 -24.36 0.36 0.93
C GLY A 183 -24.76 1.28 -0.22
N SER A 184 -24.22 2.50 -0.21
CA SER A 184 -24.38 3.52 -1.25
C SER A 184 -23.01 4.02 -1.70
N CYS A 185 -22.84 4.22 -3.00
CA CYS A 185 -21.63 4.76 -3.60
C CYS A 185 -22.01 5.85 -4.61
N GLN A 186 -21.41 7.03 -4.48
CA GLN A 186 -21.71 8.16 -5.38
C GLN A 186 -21.20 7.95 -6.79
N LEU A 187 -20.06 7.23 -6.95
CA LEU A 187 -19.48 6.90 -8.25
C LEU A 187 -19.90 5.50 -8.66
N ALA A 188 -20.66 5.39 -9.77
CA ALA A 188 -21.15 4.09 -10.23
C ALA A 188 -20.07 3.29 -11.00
N SER A 189 -19.20 3.98 -11.73
CA SER A 189 -18.14 3.37 -12.55
C SER A 189 -16.99 4.31 -12.83
N LYS A 190 -15.86 3.77 -13.26
CA LYS A 190 -14.65 4.51 -13.64
C LYS A 190 -13.96 3.79 -14.80
N GLN A 191 -13.34 4.56 -15.68
CA GLN A 191 -12.42 4.03 -16.68
C GLN A 191 -11.05 3.78 -16.07
N VAL A 192 -10.51 2.60 -16.29
CA VAL A 192 -9.19 2.18 -15.83
C VAL A 192 -8.44 1.46 -16.95
N TYR A 193 -7.14 1.32 -16.81
CA TYR A 193 -6.31 0.66 -17.81
C TYR A 193 -5.71 -0.62 -17.26
N PRO A 194 -5.77 -1.74 -18.01
CA PRO A 194 -5.12 -2.99 -17.60
C PRO A 194 -3.65 -2.81 -17.25
N GLY A 195 -3.21 -3.43 -16.18
CA GLY A 195 -1.85 -3.31 -15.67
C GLY A 195 -1.57 -2.06 -14.85
N MET A 196 -2.52 -1.13 -14.73
CA MET A 196 -2.39 0.11 -13.96
C MET A 196 -2.99 -0.02 -12.57
N SER A 197 -2.60 0.92 -11.70
CA SER A 197 -3.35 1.12 -10.46
C SER A 197 -4.78 1.57 -10.79
N TYR A 198 -5.74 1.13 -9.98
CA TYR A 198 -7.09 1.69 -10.01
C TYR A 198 -7.10 3.20 -9.69
N GLY A 199 -6.03 3.74 -9.13
CA GLY A 199 -5.97 5.11 -8.61
C GLY A 199 -6.90 5.27 -7.40
N THR A 200 -7.29 6.52 -7.10
CA THR A 200 -8.23 6.80 -6.02
C THR A 200 -9.57 6.13 -6.30
N LEU A 201 -9.99 5.25 -5.42
CA LEU A 201 -11.28 4.57 -5.45
C LEU A 201 -12.30 5.35 -4.58
N PRO A 202 -13.59 5.31 -4.93
CA PRO A 202 -14.61 5.96 -4.13
C PRO A 202 -14.75 5.28 -2.75
N THR A 203 -15.13 6.06 -1.74
CA THR A 203 -15.47 5.53 -0.42
C THR A 203 -17.00 5.44 -0.33
N PRO A 204 -17.58 4.23 -0.33
CA PRO A 204 -19.01 4.04 -0.16
C PRO A 204 -19.40 4.17 1.32
N THR A 205 -20.70 4.27 1.59
CA THR A 205 -21.24 4.32 2.94
C THR A 205 -22.29 3.25 3.16
N ARG A 206 -22.38 2.72 4.40
CA ARG A 206 -23.41 1.79 4.83
C ARG A 206 -23.68 2.00 6.32
N SER A 207 -24.95 2.25 6.68
CA SER A 207 -25.32 2.48 8.08
C SER A 207 -24.99 1.27 8.96
N GLY A 208 -24.31 1.49 10.09
CA GLY A 208 -23.91 0.44 11.04
C GLY A 208 -22.72 -0.43 10.58
N TYR A 209 -22.00 -0.05 9.52
CA TYR A 209 -20.85 -0.79 9.01
C TYR A 209 -19.68 0.13 8.69
N THR A 210 -18.48 -0.40 8.82
CA THR A 210 -17.23 0.21 8.36
C THR A 210 -16.84 -0.38 7.00
N PHE A 211 -16.52 0.49 6.06
CA PHE A 211 -15.98 0.08 4.76
C PHE A 211 -14.54 -0.42 4.92
N ILE A 212 -14.23 -1.60 4.37
CA ILE A 212 -12.92 -2.24 4.51
C ILE A 212 -12.19 -2.42 3.17
N GLY A 213 -12.83 -2.14 2.05
CA GLY A 213 -12.18 -2.15 0.74
C GLY A 213 -13.06 -2.62 -0.41
N TRP A 214 -12.48 -2.63 -1.60
CA TRP A 214 -13.07 -3.07 -2.84
C TRP A 214 -12.43 -4.38 -3.32
N TRP A 215 -13.22 -5.39 -3.65
CA TRP A 215 -12.76 -6.70 -4.18
C TRP A 215 -13.52 -7.10 -5.44
N PRO A 216 -12.93 -7.94 -6.32
CA PRO A 216 -13.64 -8.48 -7.47
C PRO A 216 -14.80 -9.41 -7.09
N GLU A 217 -14.73 -10.05 -5.93
CA GLU A 217 -15.75 -10.96 -5.45
C GLU A 217 -16.76 -10.27 -4.53
N SER A 218 -18.03 -10.66 -4.64
CA SER A 218 -19.10 -10.14 -3.78
C SER A 218 -19.16 -10.76 -2.39
N THR A 219 -18.49 -11.90 -2.19
CA THR A 219 -18.49 -12.66 -0.93
C THR A 219 -17.14 -12.56 -0.25
N THR A 220 -17.14 -12.19 1.04
CA THR A 220 -15.98 -12.27 1.92
C THR A 220 -16.00 -13.60 2.65
N GLU A 221 -15.12 -14.51 2.29
CA GLU A 221 -15.04 -15.74 3.06
C GLU A 221 -14.03 -15.66 4.22
N SER A 222 -13.01 -14.84 4.18
CA SER A 222 -11.97 -14.97 5.19
C SER A 222 -11.17 -13.72 5.59
N GLU A 223 -11.13 -12.65 4.81
CA GLU A 223 -10.03 -11.69 5.00
C GLU A 223 -10.51 -10.24 4.99
N VAL A 224 -10.09 -9.48 6.00
CA VAL A 224 -10.03 -8.02 5.95
C VAL A 224 -8.63 -7.66 5.44
N TYR A 225 -8.51 -7.20 4.22
CA TYR A 225 -7.25 -6.67 3.69
C TYR A 225 -7.53 -5.48 2.77
N VAL A 226 -6.51 -4.74 2.44
CA VAL A 226 -6.64 -3.63 1.49
C VAL A 226 -7.02 -4.21 0.12
N GLY A 227 -8.16 -3.76 -0.41
CA GLY A 227 -8.69 -4.21 -1.69
C GLY A 227 -7.73 -4.04 -2.86
N GLU A 228 -8.14 -4.53 -4.02
CA GLU A 228 -7.35 -4.51 -5.24
C GLU A 228 -6.74 -3.13 -5.54
N LYS A 229 -5.44 -3.09 -5.74
CA LYS A 229 -4.70 -1.85 -6.05
C LYS A 229 -4.35 -1.74 -7.53
N THR A 230 -4.21 -2.87 -8.22
CA THR A 230 -3.78 -2.96 -9.61
C THR A 230 -4.84 -3.64 -10.45
N VAL A 231 -5.12 -3.10 -11.64
CA VAL A 231 -6.04 -3.68 -12.62
C VAL A 231 -5.38 -4.90 -13.25
N SER A 232 -5.68 -6.08 -12.73
CA SER A 232 -5.08 -7.34 -13.17
C SER A 232 -5.77 -7.98 -14.38
N VAL A 233 -6.92 -7.43 -14.81
CA VAL A 233 -7.75 -7.96 -15.89
C VAL A 233 -7.78 -7.01 -17.09
N THR A 234 -8.11 -7.56 -18.27
CA THR A 234 -8.17 -6.81 -19.54
C THR A 234 -9.60 -6.57 -20.04
N TYR A 235 -10.60 -6.84 -19.22
CA TYR A 235 -12.03 -6.74 -19.54
C TYR A 235 -12.78 -5.92 -18.49
N ASN A 236 -13.96 -5.44 -18.85
CA ASN A 236 -14.85 -4.74 -17.93
C ASN A 236 -15.22 -5.66 -16.76
N HIS A 237 -15.14 -5.15 -15.53
CA HIS A 237 -15.41 -5.95 -14.34
C HIS A 237 -16.06 -5.14 -13.22
N ASN A 238 -16.49 -5.84 -12.18
CA ASN A 238 -17.06 -5.22 -11.00
C ASN A 238 -16.05 -5.24 -9.85
N LEU A 239 -16.10 -4.22 -9.01
CA LEU A 239 -15.57 -4.23 -7.66
C LEU A 239 -16.72 -4.13 -6.69
N TYR A 240 -16.72 -4.96 -5.67
CA TYR A 240 -17.74 -5.00 -4.62
C TYR A 240 -17.20 -4.40 -3.33
N ALA A 241 -17.99 -3.52 -2.73
CA ALA A 241 -17.67 -3.00 -1.40
C ALA A 241 -17.78 -4.11 -0.36
N HIS A 242 -16.78 -4.20 0.50
CA HIS A 242 -16.77 -5.11 1.62
C HIS A 242 -16.90 -4.34 2.93
N TRP A 243 -17.61 -4.95 3.88
CA TRP A 243 -18.09 -4.31 5.07
C TRP A 243 -17.79 -5.13 6.31
N ALA A 244 -17.40 -4.48 7.37
CA ALA A 244 -17.27 -5.07 8.69
C ALA A 244 -18.12 -4.29 9.71
N LYS A 245 -18.53 -4.96 10.76
CA LYS A 245 -19.05 -4.32 11.96
C LYS A 245 -17.92 -4.07 12.95
N THR A 246 -18.11 -3.08 13.79
CA THR A 246 -17.17 -2.75 14.85
C THR A 246 -17.61 -3.41 16.16
N TYR A 247 -16.66 -4.06 16.81
CA TYR A 247 -16.90 -4.78 18.06
C TYR A 247 -15.95 -4.33 19.17
N ARG A 248 -16.44 -4.40 20.40
CA ARG A 248 -15.63 -4.42 21.62
C ARG A 248 -15.52 -5.86 22.09
N ILE A 249 -14.31 -6.28 22.45
CA ILE A 249 -14.00 -7.64 22.89
C ILE A 249 -13.49 -7.57 24.31
N THR A 250 -14.23 -8.14 25.25
CA THR A 250 -13.92 -8.05 26.69
C THR A 250 -13.59 -9.42 27.25
N ASN A 251 -12.48 -9.52 27.96
CA ASN A 251 -12.08 -10.75 28.65
C ASN A 251 -12.92 -10.99 29.89
N VAL A 252 -13.47 -12.18 30.04
CA VAL A 252 -14.37 -12.54 31.14
C VAL A 252 -13.64 -12.57 32.49
N GLY A 253 -12.42 -13.11 32.53
CA GLY A 253 -11.64 -13.22 33.78
C GLY A 253 -11.08 -11.90 34.27
N ALA A 254 -10.71 -11.02 33.35
CA ALA A 254 -10.09 -9.75 33.65
C ALA A 254 -11.11 -8.58 33.73
N ALA A 255 -12.30 -8.73 33.16
CA ALA A 255 -13.30 -7.66 32.95
C ALA A 255 -12.69 -6.42 32.27
N LYS A 256 -11.83 -6.63 31.26
CA LYS A 256 -11.10 -5.61 30.52
C LYS A 256 -11.15 -5.87 29.01
N CYS A 257 -11.02 -4.80 28.24
CA CYS A 257 -11.09 -4.84 26.79
C CYS A 257 -9.75 -5.23 26.15
N LEU A 258 -9.85 -5.98 25.05
CA LEU A 258 -8.74 -6.22 24.13
C LEU A 258 -8.32 -4.89 23.53
N ASN A 259 -7.02 -4.57 23.59
CA ASN A 259 -6.46 -3.27 23.30
C ASN A 259 -5.16 -3.40 22.49
N ILE A 260 -4.94 -2.53 21.51
CA ILE A 260 -3.60 -2.30 20.94
C ILE A 260 -2.84 -1.46 21.98
N ASP A 261 -1.63 -1.87 22.35
CA ASP A 261 -0.87 -1.23 23.41
C ASP A 261 -0.61 0.25 23.12
N GLY A 262 -0.93 1.11 24.09
CA GLY A 262 -0.86 2.57 23.97
C GLY A 262 -2.15 3.27 24.37
N GLU A 263 -2.09 4.59 24.49
CA GLU A 263 -3.22 5.52 24.66
C GLU A 263 -3.41 6.33 23.39
N ASP A 264 -4.66 6.52 22.94
CA ASP A 264 -5.02 7.31 21.75
C ASP A 264 -4.23 6.90 20.49
N VAL A 265 -4.13 5.60 20.25
CA VAL A 265 -3.38 5.04 19.12
C VAL A 265 -4.00 5.51 17.80
N THR A 266 -3.25 6.26 17.02
CA THR A 266 -3.65 6.80 15.70
C THR A 266 -3.03 6.07 14.53
N GLU A 267 -1.99 5.28 14.75
CA GLU A 267 -1.30 4.45 13.75
C GLU A 267 -0.98 3.09 14.32
N VAL A 268 -0.96 2.06 13.49
CA VAL A 268 -0.62 0.68 13.85
C VAL A 268 0.56 0.20 13.03
N TYR A 269 1.49 -0.47 13.70
CA TYR A 269 2.70 -1.02 13.07
C TYR A 269 2.80 -2.53 13.27
N ASN A 270 3.62 -3.17 12.44
CA ASN A 270 3.98 -4.56 12.64
C ASN A 270 4.68 -4.72 14.00
N SER A 271 4.26 -5.74 14.74
CA SER A 271 4.75 -6.09 16.09
C SER A 271 4.25 -5.20 17.23
N ASP A 272 3.34 -4.25 16.99
CA ASP A 272 2.65 -3.57 18.09
C ASP A 272 1.99 -4.60 18.99
N ASN A 273 2.21 -4.46 20.29
CA ASN A 273 1.74 -5.44 21.26
C ASN A 273 0.20 -5.35 21.45
N VAL A 274 -0.40 -6.45 21.84
CA VAL A 274 -1.80 -6.51 22.23
C VAL A 274 -1.91 -6.76 23.72
N THR A 275 -2.68 -5.91 24.39
CA THR A 275 -2.83 -5.86 25.83
C THR A 275 -4.30 -5.81 26.26
N LEU A 276 -4.53 -5.74 27.54
CA LEU A 276 -5.85 -5.44 28.13
C LEU A 276 -5.86 -4.08 28.81
N TRP A 277 -6.94 -3.34 28.60
CA TRP A 277 -7.20 -2.09 29.33
C TRP A 277 -8.64 -1.98 29.80
N ALA A 278 -8.88 -1.15 30.84
CA ALA A 278 -10.24 -0.76 31.21
C ALA A 278 -10.99 -0.22 29.99
N ALA A 279 -12.30 -0.46 29.93
CA ALA A 279 -13.12 -0.03 28.81
C ALA A 279 -13.02 1.48 28.57
N GLY A 280 -12.64 1.89 27.38
CA GLY A 280 -12.56 3.26 26.88
C GLY A 280 -13.46 3.47 25.67
N THR A 281 -13.36 4.64 25.04
CA THR A 281 -14.12 4.98 23.82
C THR A 281 -13.29 5.06 22.57
N THR A 282 -11.97 4.92 22.71
CA THR A 282 -10.97 5.09 21.68
C THR A 282 -10.89 3.90 20.71
N ASN A 283 -10.24 4.08 19.57
CA ASN A 283 -10.29 3.09 18.48
C ASN A 283 -9.36 1.91 18.68
N GLU A 284 -8.33 2.01 19.52
CA GLU A 284 -7.43 0.90 19.85
C GLU A 284 -8.12 -0.25 20.59
N GLN A 285 -9.34 -0.02 21.12
CA GLN A 285 -10.20 -1.03 21.73
C GLN A 285 -11.36 -1.50 20.83
N LYS A 286 -11.38 -1.03 19.59
CA LYS A 286 -12.42 -1.38 18.61
C LYS A 286 -11.83 -2.29 17.54
N TRP A 287 -12.58 -3.33 17.23
CA TRP A 287 -12.15 -4.39 16.34
C TRP A 287 -13.15 -4.59 15.20
N LEU A 288 -12.65 -4.71 14.00
CA LEU A 288 -13.45 -4.91 12.81
C LEU A 288 -13.57 -6.40 12.49
N LEU A 289 -14.79 -6.85 12.26
CA LEU A 289 -15.09 -8.24 11.97
C LEU A 289 -16.25 -8.35 10.99
N SER A 290 -16.08 -9.14 9.93
CA SER A 290 -17.11 -9.38 8.93
C SER A 290 -18.22 -10.32 9.44
N ALA A 291 -17.87 -11.30 10.28
CA ALA A 291 -18.79 -12.24 10.91
C ALA A 291 -18.12 -12.97 12.08
N LEU A 292 -18.93 -13.35 13.09
CA LEU A 292 -18.49 -14.23 14.18
C LEU A 292 -18.48 -15.71 13.73
N SER A 293 -17.52 -16.09 12.90
CA SER A 293 -17.39 -17.42 12.35
C SER A 293 -15.92 -17.87 12.24
N SER A 294 -15.68 -18.96 11.54
CA SER A 294 -14.33 -19.49 11.29
C SER A 294 -13.63 -18.73 10.16
N ARG A 295 -12.31 -18.75 10.16
CA ARG A 295 -11.43 -18.13 9.14
C ARG A 295 -11.71 -16.63 8.94
N ARG A 296 -11.61 -15.86 10.01
CA ARG A 296 -11.79 -14.41 9.97
C ARG A 296 -10.53 -13.70 10.45
N VAL A 297 -10.27 -12.55 9.89
CA VAL A 297 -9.31 -11.61 10.45
C VAL A 297 -10.04 -10.77 11.48
N LEU A 298 -9.46 -10.66 12.67
CA LEU A 298 -9.88 -9.69 13.66
C LEU A 298 -9.01 -8.44 13.48
N ALA A 299 -9.52 -7.50 12.69
CA ALA A 299 -8.75 -6.33 12.27
C ALA A 299 -8.94 -5.14 13.22
N SER A 300 -7.97 -4.24 13.23
CA SER A 300 -8.04 -2.99 13.98
C SER A 300 -9.02 -2.00 13.36
N ALA A 301 -9.75 -1.25 14.18
CA ALA A 301 -10.51 -0.09 13.72
C ALA A 301 -9.63 1.17 13.55
N VAL A 302 -8.41 1.18 14.07
CA VAL A 302 -7.42 2.24 13.83
C VAL A 302 -6.89 2.16 12.39
N ASP A 303 -6.44 0.97 11.98
CA ASP A 303 -6.03 0.68 10.61
C ASP A 303 -6.53 -0.72 10.20
N PRO A 304 -7.55 -0.81 9.33
CA PRO A 304 -8.12 -2.09 8.91
C PRO A 304 -7.18 -3.03 8.16
N THR A 305 -6.01 -2.55 7.78
CA THR A 305 -4.99 -3.37 7.12
C THR A 305 -4.17 -4.21 8.10
N TYR A 306 -4.36 -3.98 9.41
CA TYR A 306 -3.70 -4.72 10.49
C TYR A 306 -4.70 -5.56 11.27
N GLY A 307 -4.32 -6.77 11.62
CA GLY A 307 -5.10 -7.69 12.42
C GLY A 307 -4.28 -8.36 13.52
N LEU A 308 -4.98 -9.07 14.41
CA LEU A 308 -4.31 -9.94 15.37
C LEU A 308 -3.46 -10.97 14.63
N ASN A 309 -2.28 -11.22 15.15
CA ASN A 309 -1.33 -12.18 14.61
C ASN A 309 -0.68 -12.99 15.73
N VAL A 310 -0.04 -14.11 15.36
CA VAL A 310 0.81 -14.89 16.27
C VAL A 310 2.28 -14.61 15.96
N TYR A 311 3.01 -14.13 16.96
CA TYR A 311 4.45 -14.05 16.89
C TYR A 311 5.07 -15.36 17.40
N GLN A 312 5.64 -16.14 16.48
CA GLN A 312 6.02 -17.55 16.74
C GLN A 312 7.37 -17.70 17.44
N SER A 313 7.99 -16.65 17.99
CA SER A 313 9.19 -16.77 18.80
C SER A 313 8.86 -16.77 20.30
N GLY A 314 9.36 -17.77 21.02
CA GLY A 314 9.14 -17.91 22.45
C GLY A 314 7.97 -18.84 22.83
N SER A 315 7.74 -19.02 24.13
CA SER A 315 6.60 -19.75 24.69
C SER A 315 6.20 -19.07 26.00
N PRO A 316 4.94 -18.63 26.14
CA PRO A 316 3.84 -18.69 25.19
C PRO A 316 4.05 -17.75 23.97
N TYR A 317 3.36 -18.03 22.86
CA TYR A 317 3.43 -17.21 21.66
C TYR A 317 2.73 -15.87 21.86
N ASN A 318 3.43 -14.77 21.67
CA ASN A 318 2.83 -13.45 21.84
C ASN A 318 1.74 -13.18 20.80
N CYS A 319 0.71 -12.42 21.19
CA CYS A 319 -0.26 -11.83 20.29
C CYS A 319 0.20 -10.41 19.97
N ASN A 320 0.36 -10.11 18.71
CA ASN A 320 0.73 -8.78 18.22
C ASN A 320 -0.13 -8.37 17.03
N MET A 321 0.03 -7.12 16.60
CA MET A 321 -0.54 -6.62 15.37
C MET A 321 0.40 -6.91 14.21
N HIS A 322 -0.15 -7.35 13.10
CA HIS A 322 0.58 -7.50 11.86
C HIS A 322 -0.28 -7.11 10.67
N LYS A 323 0.37 -6.61 9.64
CA LYS A 323 -0.33 -6.29 8.38
C LYS A 323 -0.85 -7.57 7.75
N VAL A 324 -2.13 -7.57 7.42
CA VAL A 324 -2.80 -8.75 6.86
C VAL A 324 -2.62 -8.78 5.35
N TYR A 325 -2.09 -9.86 4.84
CA TYR A 325 -1.96 -10.12 3.41
C TYR A 325 -2.88 -11.27 2.98
N LYS A 326 -3.25 -11.26 1.72
CA LYS A 326 -4.03 -12.36 1.13
C LYS A 326 -3.27 -13.68 1.26
N ASN A 327 -3.93 -14.72 1.77
CA ASN A 327 -3.42 -16.08 1.99
C ASN A 327 -2.51 -16.29 3.23
N GLU A 328 -2.33 -15.31 4.09
CA GLU A 328 -1.69 -15.55 5.39
C GLU A 328 -2.66 -16.25 6.33
N THR A 329 -2.15 -17.24 7.08
CA THR A 329 -2.99 -18.09 7.95
C THR A 329 -2.75 -17.83 9.44
N ASP A 330 -1.68 -17.13 9.78
CA ASP A 330 -1.28 -16.78 11.14
C ASP A 330 -2.06 -15.61 11.76
N ALA A 331 -2.80 -14.87 10.92
CA ALA A 331 -3.77 -13.84 11.34
C ALA A 331 -5.22 -14.32 11.30
N LEU A 332 -5.50 -15.57 10.90
CA LEU A 332 -6.87 -16.08 10.82
C LEU A 332 -7.32 -16.67 12.17
N VAL A 333 -8.48 -16.23 12.63
CA VAL A 333 -9.10 -16.70 13.86
C VAL A 333 -10.46 -17.38 13.61
N SER A 334 -10.87 -18.18 14.57
CA SER A 334 -12.20 -18.80 14.66
C SER A 334 -12.83 -18.47 16.01
N PHE A 335 -14.11 -18.15 16.00
CA PHE A 335 -14.88 -17.86 17.19
C PHE A 335 -15.64 -19.13 17.63
N VAL A 336 -15.20 -19.72 18.72
CA VAL A 336 -15.76 -20.97 19.25
C VAL A 336 -16.63 -20.67 20.46
N VAL A 337 -17.91 -21.03 20.40
CA VAL A 337 -18.82 -20.87 21.55
C VAL A 337 -18.44 -21.87 22.66
N TYR A 338 -18.24 -21.38 23.88
CA TYR A 338 -17.87 -22.18 25.04
C TYR A 338 -18.54 -21.65 26.32
N SER A 339 -19.46 -22.42 26.89
CA SER A 339 -20.17 -22.06 28.14
C SER A 339 -20.79 -20.65 28.13
N GLY A 340 -21.45 -20.29 27.02
CA GLY A 340 -22.10 -18.99 26.87
C GLY A 340 -21.18 -17.81 26.51
N TYR A 341 -19.91 -18.05 26.32
CA TYR A 341 -18.89 -17.09 25.91
C TYR A 341 -18.23 -17.51 24.60
N TYR A 342 -17.38 -16.67 24.05
CA TYR A 342 -16.53 -17.00 22.93
C TYR A 342 -15.12 -17.35 23.40
N ARG A 343 -14.51 -18.30 22.72
CA ARG A 343 -13.07 -18.49 22.68
C ARG A 343 -12.58 -18.10 21.29
N ILE A 344 -11.54 -17.29 21.25
CA ILE A 344 -10.90 -16.87 20.01
C ILE A 344 -9.74 -17.82 19.77
N LYS A 345 -9.88 -18.69 18.78
CA LYS A 345 -8.92 -19.72 18.42
C LYS A 345 -8.16 -19.31 17.16
N LEU A 346 -6.85 -19.45 17.14
CA LEU A 346 -6.06 -19.29 15.91
C LEU A 346 -6.41 -20.43 14.94
N TYR A 347 -6.77 -20.09 13.69
CA TYR A 347 -7.49 -21.01 12.80
C TYR A 347 -6.77 -22.35 12.55
N ASN A 348 -5.48 -22.33 12.23
CA ASN A 348 -4.70 -23.53 11.91
C ASN A 348 -3.95 -24.12 13.10
N TYR A 349 -4.15 -23.60 14.32
CA TYR A 349 -3.43 -24.01 15.51
C TYR A 349 -4.40 -24.33 16.63
N ASP A 350 -4.01 -25.19 17.55
CA ASP A 350 -4.79 -25.44 18.77
C ASP A 350 -4.40 -24.48 19.89
N LEU A 351 -4.41 -23.18 19.53
CA LEU A 351 -4.03 -22.08 20.40
C LEU A 351 -5.21 -21.09 20.52
N TYR A 352 -5.40 -20.61 21.73
CA TYR A 352 -6.49 -19.73 22.11
C TYR A 352 -5.97 -18.43 22.69
N LEU A 353 -6.61 -17.33 22.33
CA LEU A 353 -6.30 -16.00 22.84
C LEU A 353 -6.48 -15.97 24.34
N THR A 354 -5.42 -15.67 25.06
CA THR A 354 -5.30 -15.80 26.50
C THR A 354 -4.72 -14.52 27.10
N VAL A 355 -5.06 -14.19 28.33
CA VAL A 355 -4.49 -13.05 29.05
C VAL A 355 -3.67 -13.50 30.24
N GLY A 356 -2.62 -12.74 30.55
CA GLY A 356 -1.68 -13.09 31.64
C GLY A 356 -2.17 -12.69 33.02
N SER A 357 -2.99 -11.65 33.13
CA SER A 357 -3.51 -11.16 34.41
C SER A 357 -4.73 -10.24 34.18
N SER A 358 -5.30 -9.68 35.25
CA SER A 358 -6.40 -8.73 35.22
C SER A 358 -5.95 -7.27 35.30
N SER A 359 -4.68 -6.95 35.24
CA SER A 359 -4.15 -5.59 35.31
C SER A 359 -4.34 -4.83 33.98
N ASN A 360 -4.38 -3.50 34.00
CA ASN A 360 -4.19 -2.68 32.80
C ASN A 360 -2.79 -2.94 32.24
N GLY A 361 -2.65 -3.02 30.93
CA GLY A 361 -1.40 -3.37 30.27
C GLY A 361 -1.06 -4.87 30.32
N ALA A 362 -1.97 -5.73 30.86
CA ALA A 362 -1.73 -7.17 30.88
C ALA A 362 -1.56 -7.71 29.46
N ASN A 363 -0.49 -8.48 29.26
CA ASN A 363 -0.16 -9.04 27.97
C ASN A 363 -1.19 -10.06 27.49
N VAL A 364 -1.47 -10.04 26.20
CA VAL A 364 -2.31 -11.02 25.50
C VAL A 364 -1.41 -11.93 24.68
N TYR A 365 -1.68 -13.23 24.72
CA TYR A 365 -0.86 -14.23 24.07
C TYR A 365 -1.68 -15.45 23.63
N TRP A 366 -1.11 -16.30 22.82
CA TRP A 366 -1.71 -17.54 22.34
C TRP A 366 -1.23 -18.72 23.17
N ALA A 367 -2.15 -19.49 23.72
CA ALA A 367 -1.85 -20.64 24.58
C ALA A 367 -2.77 -21.84 24.30
N ALA A 368 -2.36 -23.00 24.73
CA ALA A 368 -3.17 -24.21 24.67
C ALA A 368 -4.52 -24.04 25.40
N SER A 369 -5.51 -24.84 25.01
CA SER A 369 -6.86 -24.82 25.57
C SER A 369 -6.85 -24.99 27.09
N SER A 370 -7.59 -24.15 27.80
CA SER A 370 -7.83 -24.29 29.25
C SER A 370 -9.29 -23.93 29.59
N SER A 371 -9.76 -24.31 30.79
CA SER A 371 -11.09 -23.89 31.26
C SER A 371 -11.13 -22.49 31.88
N SER A 372 -9.98 -21.79 31.92
CA SER A 372 -9.82 -20.49 32.56
C SER A 372 -10.74 -19.43 31.94
N ASN A 373 -11.26 -18.55 32.81
CA ASN A 373 -11.99 -17.36 32.36
C ASN A 373 -11.09 -16.37 31.59
N TYR A 374 -9.77 -16.48 31.69
CA TYR A 374 -8.79 -15.72 30.92
C TYR A 374 -8.72 -16.13 29.43
N GLN A 375 -9.39 -17.23 29.01
CA GLN A 375 -9.58 -17.63 27.62
C GLN A 375 -11.02 -17.41 27.13
N LYS A 376 -11.88 -16.79 27.94
CA LYS A 376 -13.27 -16.51 27.59
C LYS A 376 -13.45 -15.02 27.30
N TRP A 377 -14.26 -14.73 26.28
CA TRP A 377 -14.46 -13.38 25.79
C TRP A 377 -15.94 -13.12 25.54
N THR A 378 -16.42 -11.92 25.88
CA THR A 378 -17.65 -11.36 25.36
C THR A 378 -17.33 -10.50 24.15
N ILE A 379 -18.25 -10.46 23.17
CA ILE A 379 -18.09 -9.74 21.91
C ILE A 379 -19.39 -8.97 21.69
N GLU A 380 -19.33 -7.65 21.72
CA GLU A 380 -20.46 -6.75 21.63
C GLU A 380 -20.24 -5.74 20.52
N GLU A 381 -21.29 -5.39 19.75
CA GLU A 381 -21.22 -4.31 18.77
C GLU A 381 -20.91 -2.99 19.50
N ALA A 382 -19.94 -2.21 18.99
CA ALA A 382 -19.41 -1.00 19.61
C ALA A 382 -19.92 0.28 18.92
#